data_9e3694929facfb8ddf634e9a7e4253e7
#
_entry.id   9e3694929facfb8ddf634e9a7e4253e7
#
_cell.length_a   1.000
_cell.length_b   1.000
_cell.length_c   1.000
_cell.angle_alpha   90.00
_cell.angle_beta   90.00
_cell.angle_gamma   90.00
#
_symmetry.space_group_name_H-M   'P 1'
#
loop_
_entity.id
_entity.type
_entity.pdbx_description
1 polymer ?
#
loop_
_entity_poly.entity_id
_entity_poly.type
_entity_poly.pdbx_seq_one_letter_code
_entity_poly.pdbx_strand_id
1 'polypeptide(L)'
;RIKQGFFAPQFFDGSYDLSRVVAEFSEDGTIIRTKDQVVLVDSSNTSGMYGSASADLFNLVSFSASYASMKGEGDVEFNSFNAMFDINAENIPKLSVAQAYYLRNNDKNPFDFSNPTINTIFGYKVGYEVSKGVSLIWDFRQYYRDTGTGLEPVKQTTIETAFDF
;
A
#
# COMPACT_ATOMS: atom_id res chain seq x y z
N ARG A 1 -9.84 -7.21 19.57
CA ARG A 1 -10.47 -5.94 19.93
C ARG A 1 -9.41 -4.99 20.47
N ILE A 2 -9.14 -3.91 19.76
CA ILE A 2 -8.20 -2.88 20.20
C ILE A 2 -9.03 -1.78 20.85
N LYS A 3 -8.80 -1.56 22.13
CA LYS A 3 -9.37 -0.46 22.89
C LYS A 3 -8.24 0.43 23.35
N GLN A 4 -8.37 1.71 23.10
CA GLN A 4 -7.42 2.78 23.40
C GLN A 4 -6.21 2.82 22.48
N GLY A 5 -6.01 3.97 21.89
CA GLY A 5 -4.89 4.31 21.07
C GLY A 5 -5.12 4.05 19.58
N PHE A 6 -4.17 4.47 18.85
CA PHE A 6 -4.12 4.40 17.42
C PHE A 6 -3.73 2.99 16.96
N PHE A 7 -4.45 2.45 15.99
CA PHE A 7 -4.10 1.23 15.32
C PHE A 7 -3.87 1.49 13.82
N ALA A 8 -2.63 1.41 13.42
CA ALA A 8 -2.22 1.48 12.02
C ALA A 8 -1.56 0.15 11.63
N PRO A 9 -2.33 -0.88 11.24
CA PRO A 9 -1.78 -2.20 10.96
C PRO A 9 -0.78 -2.21 9.80
N GLN A 10 -0.76 -1.14 9.02
CA GLN A 10 0.07 -1.00 7.83
C GLN A 10 0.86 0.31 7.85
N PHE A 11 1.35 0.69 9.01
CA PHE A 11 2.13 1.92 9.17
C PHE A 11 3.35 1.94 8.24
N PHE A 12 4.03 0.81 8.08
CA PHE A 12 5.18 0.62 7.19
C PHE A 12 4.85 -0.26 5.98
N ASP A 13 3.69 -0.07 5.38
CA ASP A 13 3.31 -0.76 4.15
C ASP A 13 4.01 -0.19 2.91
N GLY A 14 3.73 -0.78 1.74
CA GLY A 14 4.26 -0.30 0.46
C GLY A 14 3.84 1.12 0.07
N SER A 15 2.92 1.73 0.80
CA SER A 15 2.49 3.12 0.63
C SER A 15 3.16 4.11 1.59
N TYR A 16 4.03 3.62 2.49
CA TYR A 16 4.64 4.45 3.53
C TYR A 16 5.30 5.71 2.96
N ASP A 17 6.07 5.58 1.89
CA ASP A 17 6.77 6.71 1.27
C ASP A 17 5.82 7.76 0.71
N LEU A 18 4.63 7.36 0.23
CA LEU A 18 3.61 8.28 -0.30
C LEU A 18 2.82 8.97 0.81
N SER A 19 2.67 8.31 1.95
CA SER A 19 1.90 8.81 3.10
C SER A 19 2.77 9.35 4.23
N ARG A 20 4.10 9.31 4.07
CA ARG A 20 5.07 9.73 5.11
C ARG A 20 4.92 11.19 5.51
N VAL A 21 4.54 12.04 4.56
CA VAL A 21 4.33 13.46 4.77
C VAL A 21 2.96 13.84 4.21
N VAL A 22 2.15 14.47 5.04
CA VAL A 22 0.82 14.97 4.68
C VAL A 22 0.82 16.50 4.77
N ALA A 23 0.35 17.14 3.72
CA ALA A 23 0.12 18.58 3.72
C ALA A 23 -1.37 18.83 4.04
N GLU A 24 -1.63 19.50 5.14
CA GLU A 24 -2.97 19.98 5.51
C GLU A 24 -3.08 21.45 5.16
N PHE A 25 -4.09 21.80 4.38
CA PHE A 25 -4.38 23.19 4.01
C PHE A 25 -5.41 23.75 5.00
N SER A 26 -5.06 24.81 5.71
CA SER A 26 -5.96 25.56 6.58
C SER A 26 -6.04 27.01 6.12
N GLU A 27 -7.02 27.77 6.62
CA GLU A 27 -7.16 29.20 6.31
C GLU A 27 -5.92 30.01 6.72
N ASP A 28 -5.16 29.55 7.71
CA ASP A 28 -3.96 30.18 8.23
C ASP A 28 -2.65 29.74 7.54
N GLY A 29 -2.74 28.84 6.55
CA GLY A 29 -1.58 28.36 5.81
C GLY A 29 -1.52 26.84 5.65
N THR A 30 -0.40 26.35 5.10
CA THR A 30 -0.14 24.93 4.90
C THR A 30 0.65 24.37 6.08
N ILE A 31 0.09 23.38 6.75
CA ILE A 31 0.79 22.64 7.81
C ILE A 31 1.28 21.32 7.20
N ILE A 32 2.57 21.06 7.31
CA ILE A 32 3.17 19.79 6.89
C ILE A 32 3.31 18.92 8.14
N ARG A 33 2.66 17.77 8.14
CA ARG A 33 2.76 16.77 9.21
C ARG A 33 3.36 15.47 8.69
N THR A 34 4.16 14.84 9.51
CA THR A 34 4.63 13.49 9.23
C THR A 34 3.58 12.46 9.67
N LYS A 35 3.60 11.27 9.11
CA LYS A 35 2.63 10.20 9.42
C LYS A 35 2.59 9.86 10.91
N ASP A 36 3.74 9.87 11.59
CA ASP A 36 3.83 9.66 13.04
C ASP A 36 3.20 10.82 13.84
N GLN A 37 3.33 12.06 13.38
CA GLN A 37 2.68 13.20 14.03
C GLN A 37 1.15 13.14 13.88
N VAL A 38 0.65 12.76 12.72
CA VAL A 38 -0.79 12.53 12.50
C VAL A 38 -1.31 11.45 13.45
N VAL A 39 -0.57 10.34 13.56
CA VAL A 39 -0.88 9.22 14.46
C VAL A 39 -0.93 9.63 15.92
N LEU A 40 -0.02 10.49 16.37
CA LEU A 40 0.04 10.94 17.76
C LEU A 40 -1.07 11.94 18.13
N VAL A 41 -1.58 12.66 17.14
CA VAL A 41 -2.65 13.68 17.37
C VAL A 41 -4.03 13.03 17.32
N ASP A 42 -4.23 12.04 16.45
CA ASP A 42 -5.51 11.32 16.31
C ASP A 42 -5.60 10.14 17.29
N SER A 43 -5.55 10.42 18.57
CA SER A 43 -5.81 9.42 19.63
C SER A 43 -7.31 9.12 19.77
N SER A 44 -8.00 8.84 18.67
CA SER A 44 -9.40 8.43 18.70
C SER A 44 -9.51 6.98 19.17
N ASN A 45 -10.48 6.70 20.03
CA ASN A 45 -10.83 5.33 20.42
C ASN A 45 -11.35 4.59 19.20
N THR A 46 -10.56 3.67 18.66
CA THR A 46 -10.94 2.83 17.55
C THR A 46 -11.17 1.39 18.00
N SER A 47 -12.17 0.75 17.43
CA SER A 47 -12.41 -0.68 17.63
C SER A 47 -12.71 -1.33 16.28
N GLY A 48 -12.29 -2.58 16.09
CA GLY A 48 -12.52 -3.23 14.83
C GLY A 48 -11.95 -4.63 14.79
N MET A 49 -11.84 -5.16 13.56
CA MET A 49 -11.24 -6.45 13.27
C MET A 49 -10.14 -6.30 12.22
N TYR A 50 -9.13 -7.14 12.33
CA TYR A 50 -8.09 -7.33 11.36
C TYR A 50 -7.91 -8.83 11.10
N GLY A 51 -7.70 -9.19 9.86
CA GLY A 51 -7.38 -10.55 9.45
C GLY A 51 -6.43 -10.56 8.26
N SER A 52 -5.61 -11.58 8.17
CA SER A 52 -4.74 -11.81 7.03
C SER A 52 -4.72 -13.30 6.67
N ALA A 53 -4.52 -13.57 5.41
CA ALA A 53 -4.37 -14.92 4.89
C ALA A 53 -3.27 -14.93 3.82
N SER A 54 -2.55 -16.04 3.72
CA SER A 54 -1.59 -16.29 2.66
C SER A 54 -1.72 -17.73 2.17
N ALA A 55 -1.40 -17.95 0.92
CA ALA A 55 -1.39 -19.26 0.30
C ALA A 55 -0.25 -19.35 -0.71
N ASP A 56 0.48 -20.47 -0.66
CA ASP A 56 1.51 -20.80 -1.63
C ASP A 56 0.98 -21.93 -2.52
N LEU A 57 0.99 -21.71 -3.82
CA LEU A 57 0.48 -22.64 -4.82
C LEU A 57 1.65 -23.27 -5.58
N PHE A 58 1.86 -24.55 -5.36
CA PHE A 58 2.84 -25.40 -6.08
C PHE A 58 4.28 -24.86 -6.04
N ASN A 59 4.66 -24.07 -5.04
CA ASN A 59 5.92 -23.33 -4.99
C ASN A 59 6.19 -22.43 -6.21
N LEU A 60 5.16 -22.09 -6.96
CA LEU A 60 5.24 -21.24 -8.15
C LEU A 60 4.68 -19.85 -7.89
N VAL A 61 3.65 -19.78 -7.08
CA VAL A 61 2.90 -18.55 -6.86
C VAL A 61 2.54 -18.43 -5.39
N SER A 62 2.82 -17.28 -4.81
CA SER A 62 2.36 -16.91 -3.48
C SER A 62 1.31 -15.81 -3.60
N PHE A 63 0.26 -15.95 -2.83
CA PHE A 63 -0.76 -14.92 -2.66
C PHE A 63 -0.88 -14.57 -1.19
N SER A 64 -0.93 -13.29 -0.86
CA SER A 64 -1.24 -12.81 0.48
C SER A 64 -2.28 -11.69 0.41
N ALA A 65 -3.18 -11.68 1.38
CA ALA A 65 -4.16 -10.62 1.53
C ALA A 65 -4.40 -10.30 3.00
N SER A 66 -4.70 -9.04 3.28
CA SER A 66 -5.14 -8.59 4.60
C SER A 66 -6.31 -7.65 4.49
N TYR A 67 -7.18 -7.70 5.49
CA TYR A 67 -8.34 -6.84 5.62
C TYR A 67 -8.45 -6.31 7.04
N ALA A 68 -8.73 -5.03 7.16
CA ALA A 68 -9.06 -4.37 8.40
C ALA A 68 -10.39 -3.63 8.26
N SER A 69 -11.26 -3.76 9.27
CA SER A 69 -12.48 -2.97 9.39
C SER A 69 -12.48 -2.32 10.77
N MET A 70 -12.45 -1.00 10.80
CA MET A 70 -12.30 -0.21 12.00
C MET A 70 -13.44 0.80 12.12
N LYS A 71 -13.87 1.04 13.36
CA LYS A 71 -14.81 2.09 13.72
C LYS A 71 -14.14 3.03 14.71
N GLY A 72 -14.16 4.32 14.41
CA GLY A 72 -13.73 5.39 15.29
C GLY A 72 -14.88 6.00 16.09
N GLU A 73 -14.61 7.02 16.85
CA GLU A 73 -15.63 7.82 17.53
C GLU A 73 -16.52 8.53 16.50
N GLY A 74 -17.85 8.58 16.79
CA GLY A 74 -18.83 9.20 15.89
C GLY A 74 -19.22 8.34 14.68
N ASP A 75 -19.13 7.00 14.80
CA ASP A 75 -19.49 6.03 13.75
C ASP A 75 -18.72 6.19 12.43
N VAL A 76 -17.54 6.79 12.47
CA VAL A 76 -16.65 6.85 11.32
C VAL A 76 -16.07 5.46 11.06
N GLU A 77 -16.50 4.85 9.95
CA GLU A 77 -15.96 3.55 9.50
C GLU A 77 -14.85 3.77 8.48
N PHE A 78 -13.79 3.00 8.65
CA PHE A 78 -12.72 2.92 7.65
C PHE A 78 -12.24 1.48 7.50
N ASN A 79 -12.13 1.08 6.27
CA ASN A 79 -11.74 -0.27 5.89
C ASN A 79 -10.44 -0.20 5.08
N SER A 80 -9.63 -1.23 5.23
CA SER A 80 -8.39 -1.36 4.48
C SER A 80 -8.29 -2.75 3.89
N PHE A 81 -7.88 -2.84 2.65
CA PHE A 81 -7.61 -4.09 1.97
C PHE A 81 -6.29 -4.01 1.24
N ASN A 82 -5.44 -5.00 1.47
CA ASN A 82 -4.17 -5.14 0.77
C ASN A 82 -4.06 -6.57 0.24
N ALA A 83 -3.63 -6.68 -0.98
CA ALA A 83 -3.37 -7.95 -1.64
C ALA A 83 -2.03 -7.88 -2.36
N MET A 84 -1.31 -8.97 -2.32
CA MET A 84 -0.02 -9.17 -2.98
C MET A 84 0.00 -10.53 -3.64
N PHE A 85 0.54 -10.56 -4.83
CA PHE A 85 0.72 -11.73 -5.65
C PHE A 85 2.18 -11.77 -6.09
N ASP A 86 2.85 -12.86 -5.79
CA ASP A 86 4.26 -13.09 -6.12
C ASP A 86 4.40 -14.36 -6.94
N ILE A 87 5.24 -14.31 -7.97
CA ILE A 87 5.69 -15.50 -8.71
C ILE A 87 7.07 -15.87 -8.17
N ASN A 88 7.24 -17.12 -7.77
CA ASN A 88 8.55 -17.61 -7.33
C ASN A 88 9.53 -17.62 -8.51
N ALA A 89 10.41 -16.62 -8.50
CA ALA A 89 11.38 -16.39 -9.56
C ALA A 89 12.39 -17.53 -9.71
N GLU A 90 12.69 -18.27 -8.64
CA GLU A 90 13.65 -19.39 -8.67
C GLU A 90 13.31 -20.47 -9.69
N ASN A 91 12.01 -20.63 -9.99
CA ASN A 91 11.53 -21.63 -10.94
C ASN A 91 11.49 -21.15 -12.39
N ILE A 92 11.80 -19.89 -12.65
CA ILE A 92 11.73 -19.30 -13.99
C ILE A 92 13.10 -18.73 -14.38
N PRO A 93 13.76 -19.30 -15.39
CA PRO A 93 15.09 -18.84 -15.80
C PRO A 93 15.12 -17.33 -16.09
N LYS A 94 16.11 -16.65 -15.50
CA LYS A 94 16.34 -15.22 -15.64
C LYS A 94 15.27 -14.28 -15.04
N LEU A 95 14.22 -14.80 -14.47
CA LEU A 95 13.31 -13.99 -13.68
C LEU A 95 13.94 -13.78 -12.30
N SER A 96 14.08 -12.54 -11.85
CA SER A 96 14.59 -12.24 -10.49
C SER A 96 13.48 -11.82 -9.53
N VAL A 97 12.43 -11.18 -10.04
CA VAL A 97 11.22 -10.86 -9.28
C VAL A 97 10.03 -10.75 -10.22
N ALA A 98 8.86 -11.18 -9.78
CA ALA A 98 7.59 -10.88 -10.45
C ALA A 98 6.51 -10.77 -9.37
N GLN A 99 6.07 -9.56 -9.11
CA GLN A 99 5.15 -9.22 -8.04
C GLN A 99 4.09 -8.26 -8.56
N ALA A 100 2.86 -8.42 -8.09
CA ALA A 100 1.80 -7.44 -8.27
C ALA A 100 1.13 -7.17 -6.92
N TYR A 101 0.69 -5.94 -6.69
CA TYR A 101 0.05 -5.56 -5.44
C TYR A 101 -1.08 -4.56 -5.64
N TYR A 102 -2.04 -4.62 -4.74
CA TYR A 102 -3.13 -3.69 -4.60
C TYR A 102 -3.28 -3.30 -3.13
N LEU A 103 -3.30 -2.00 -2.86
CA LEU A 103 -3.44 -1.43 -1.53
C LEU A 103 -4.55 -0.39 -1.56
N ARG A 104 -5.50 -0.48 -0.64
CA ARG A 104 -6.51 0.54 -0.43
C ARG A 104 -6.82 0.66 1.05
N ASN A 105 -6.32 1.73 1.65
CA ASN A 105 -6.34 1.94 3.08
C ASN A 105 -7.29 3.06 3.45
N ASN A 106 -7.96 2.94 4.62
CA ASN A 106 -8.83 3.97 5.17
C ASN A 106 -9.93 4.43 4.20
N ASP A 107 -10.65 3.48 3.63
CA ASP A 107 -11.70 3.73 2.66
C ASP A 107 -13.05 3.17 3.15
N LYS A 108 -14.15 3.70 2.65
CA LYS A 108 -15.49 3.17 2.96
C LYS A 108 -15.68 1.78 2.36
N ASN A 109 -15.23 1.57 1.13
CA ASN A 109 -15.30 0.29 0.43
C ASN A 109 -14.01 0.00 -0.33
N PRO A 110 -13.05 -0.73 0.28
CA PRO A 110 -11.78 -1.02 -0.37
C PRO A 110 -11.88 -2.02 -1.54
N PHE A 111 -13.05 -2.64 -1.75
CA PHE A 111 -13.31 -3.59 -2.84
C PHE A 111 -13.99 -2.94 -4.06
N ASP A 112 -14.24 -1.64 -4.04
CA ASP A 112 -14.75 -0.94 -5.22
C ASP A 112 -13.60 -0.62 -6.19
N PHE A 113 -13.22 -1.61 -6.97
CA PHE A 113 -12.11 -1.50 -7.93
C PHE A 113 -12.44 -0.57 -9.11
N SER A 114 -13.72 -0.29 -9.34
CA SER A 114 -14.15 0.57 -10.44
C SER A 114 -14.04 2.06 -10.11
N ASN A 115 -14.11 2.41 -8.84
CA ASN A 115 -14.07 3.78 -8.36
C ASN A 115 -12.87 3.95 -7.42
N PRO A 116 -11.66 4.18 -7.94
CA PRO A 116 -10.49 4.42 -7.11
C PRO A 116 -10.64 5.70 -6.29
N THR A 117 -9.93 5.76 -5.17
CA THR A 117 -9.83 6.95 -4.32
C THR A 117 -8.37 7.35 -4.14
N ILE A 118 -8.12 8.45 -3.45
CA ILE A 118 -6.74 8.89 -3.11
C ILE A 118 -5.97 7.81 -2.31
N ASN A 119 -6.70 6.89 -1.68
CA ASN A 119 -6.14 5.82 -0.87
C ASN A 119 -5.87 4.53 -1.68
N THR A 120 -6.09 4.57 -2.98
CA THR A 120 -5.91 3.42 -3.87
C THR A 120 -4.53 3.45 -4.50
N ILE A 121 -3.79 2.37 -4.33
CA ILE A 121 -2.48 2.15 -4.94
C ILE A 121 -2.45 0.77 -5.55
N PHE A 122 -1.98 0.66 -6.76
CA PHE A 122 -1.61 -0.63 -7.34
C PHE A 122 -0.30 -0.53 -8.10
N GLY A 123 0.39 -1.63 -8.21
CA GLY A 123 1.64 -1.69 -8.93
C GLY A 123 2.11 -3.11 -9.18
N TYR A 124 3.20 -3.19 -9.91
CA TYR A 124 3.90 -4.44 -10.16
C TYR A 124 5.40 -4.23 -10.30
N LYS A 125 6.15 -5.27 -9.96
CA LYS A 125 7.60 -5.35 -10.16
C LYS A 125 7.91 -6.55 -11.04
N VAL A 126 8.76 -6.33 -12.03
CA VAL A 126 9.31 -7.41 -12.87
C VAL A 126 10.80 -7.21 -12.99
N GLY A 127 11.56 -8.22 -12.59
CA GLY A 127 13.02 -8.20 -12.64
C GLY A 127 13.55 -9.27 -13.59
N TYR A 128 14.59 -8.91 -14.31
CA TYR A 128 15.28 -9.78 -15.24
C TYR A 128 16.78 -9.84 -14.90
N GLU A 129 17.31 -11.05 -14.72
CA GLU A 129 18.72 -11.29 -14.51
C GLU A 129 19.48 -11.11 -15.82
N VAL A 130 20.24 -10.02 -15.91
CA VAL A 130 21.04 -9.67 -17.10
C VAL A 130 22.39 -10.38 -17.10
N SER A 131 22.94 -10.65 -15.92
CA SER A 131 24.13 -11.48 -15.71
C SER A 131 24.06 -12.11 -14.32
N LYS A 132 24.90 -13.10 -14.05
CA LYS A 132 24.91 -13.79 -12.75
C LYS A 132 25.08 -12.77 -11.61
N GLY A 133 24.08 -12.72 -10.72
CA GLY A 133 24.05 -11.81 -9.59
C GLY A 133 23.75 -10.35 -9.93
N VAL A 134 23.30 -10.05 -11.18
CA VAL A 134 22.91 -8.68 -11.56
C VAL A 134 21.54 -8.72 -12.24
N SER A 135 20.58 -8.00 -11.67
CA SER A 135 19.23 -7.92 -12.18
C SER A 135 18.81 -6.48 -12.46
N LEU A 136 18.04 -6.30 -13.52
CA LEU A 136 17.29 -5.07 -13.78
C LEU A 136 15.83 -5.29 -13.33
N ILE A 137 15.33 -4.39 -12.50
CA ILE A 137 13.98 -4.44 -11.95
C ILE A 137 13.21 -3.24 -12.48
N TRP A 138 12.09 -3.53 -13.12
CA TRP A 138 11.10 -2.56 -13.52
C TRP A 138 10.01 -2.50 -12.45
N ASP A 139 9.87 -1.38 -11.75
CA ASP A 139 8.85 -1.12 -10.74
C ASP A 139 7.86 -0.10 -11.29
N PHE A 140 6.62 -0.50 -11.47
CA PHE A 140 5.52 0.37 -11.86
C PHE A 140 4.56 0.52 -10.69
N ARG A 141 4.16 1.78 -10.42
CA ARG A 141 3.18 2.15 -9.40
C ARG A 141 2.19 3.14 -9.97
N GLN A 142 0.92 2.96 -9.67
CA GLN A 142 -0.13 3.94 -9.90
C GLN A 142 -0.84 4.25 -8.60
N TYR A 143 -1.00 5.53 -8.31
CA TYR A 143 -1.79 6.06 -7.21
C TYR A 143 -2.62 7.24 -7.71
N TYR A 144 -3.49 7.79 -6.86
CA TYR A 144 -4.41 8.85 -7.25
C TYR A 144 -4.19 10.08 -6.39
N ARG A 145 -4.26 11.24 -7.01
CA ARG A 145 -4.12 12.54 -6.36
C ARG A 145 -5.39 13.35 -6.60
N ASP A 146 -5.90 14.00 -5.55
CA ASP A 146 -6.95 15.00 -5.66
C ASP A 146 -6.33 16.32 -6.14
N THR A 147 -6.88 16.85 -7.24
CA THR A 147 -6.47 18.13 -7.84
C THR A 147 -7.43 19.27 -7.48
N GLY A 148 -8.43 19.01 -6.61
CA GLY A 148 -9.50 19.96 -6.30
C GLY A 148 -10.61 20.00 -7.36
N THR A 149 -10.35 19.52 -8.57
CA THR A 149 -11.33 19.38 -9.67
C THR A 149 -11.69 17.91 -9.93
N GLY A 150 -11.00 16.98 -9.30
CA GLY A 150 -11.22 15.55 -9.43
C GLY A 150 -9.97 14.73 -9.10
N LEU A 151 -10.12 13.42 -9.22
CA LEU A 151 -9.03 12.48 -9.02
C LEU A 151 -8.26 12.27 -10.31
N GLU A 152 -6.95 12.47 -10.25
CA GLU A 152 -6.05 12.17 -11.35
C GLU A 152 -5.13 11.00 -11.04
N PRO A 153 -4.98 10.02 -11.95
CA PRO A 153 -4.03 8.94 -11.79
C PRO A 153 -2.59 9.45 -12.01
N VAL A 154 -1.75 9.21 -11.03
CA VAL A 154 -0.30 9.44 -11.12
C VAL A 154 0.38 8.10 -11.36
N LYS A 155 1.11 7.99 -12.47
CA LYS A 155 1.88 6.80 -12.83
C LYS A 155 3.36 7.07 -12.61
N GLN A 156 3.99 6.19 -11.86
CA GLN A 156 5.42 6.23 -11.61
C GLN A 156 6.07 4.95 -12.09
N THR A 157 7.18 5.09 -12.78
CA THR A 157 8.00 3.96 -13.21
C THR A 157 9.42 4.19 -12.75
N THR A 158 10.00 3.20 -12.11
CA THR A 158 11.38 3.20 -11.65
C THR A 158 12.11 1.99 -12.23
N ILE A 159 13.34 2.18 -12.64
CA ILE A 159 14.25 1.10 -13.04
C ILE A 159 15.36 1.03 -12.01
N GLU A 160 15.48 -0.14 -11.38
CA GLU A 160 16.46 -0.42 -10.34
C GLU A 160 17.44 -1.47 -10.82
N THR A 161 18.67 -1.41 -10.34
CA THR A 161 19.67 -2.46 -10.53
C THR A 161 19.91 -3.13 -9.18
N ALA A 162 19.69 -4.43 -9.10
CA ALA A 162 19.98 -5.23 -7.92
C ALA A 162 21.24 -6.06 -8.13
N PHE A 163 22.08 -6.15 -7.10
CA PHE A 163 23.28 -6.96 -7.05
C PHE A 163 23.14 -8.00 -5.95
N ASP A 164 23.35 -9.26 -6.30
CA ASP A 164 23.38 -10.39 -5.37
C ASP A 164 24.81 -10.97 -5.34
N PHE A 165 25.44 -10.97 -4.16
CA PHE A 165 26.84 -11.34 -3.95
C PHE A 165 27.00 -12.64 -3.17
#